data_17d98a3b40e981416e91cba2808b2c67
#
_entry.id   17d98a3b40e981416e91cba2808b2c67
#
_cell.length_a   1.000
_cell.length_b   1.000
_cell.length_c   1.000
_cell.angle_alpha   90.00
_cell.angle_beta   90.00
_cell.angle_gamma   90.00
#
_symmetry.space_group_name_H-M   'P 1'
#
loop_
_entity.id
_entity.type
_entity.pdbx_description
1 polymer ?
#
loop_
_entity_poly.entity_id
_entity_poly.type
_entity_poly.pdbx_seq_one_letter_code
_entity_poly.pdbx_strand_id
1 'polypeptide(L)'
;MYDMYNLGIEIFPDGNKEDVIVQIINKGDNYYHSHNFYELFYITNGTIKHSLNNVTRELTIGDVVFLRPGDIHCFLREKGNLCAHRDIALTVPLYEKTAAFFKYDPLADLTAYAKTKIDVNTLSRLETDLQSTVNCDPVENSSLYFVLAELFRAMKKSDVNETPTSKAPEWILGLIAKLEMPEFFCLNPNDTFDEINYSKEYVSRTFRKVTGKTLTDYLNQKKLSFASVLIQNTNKSIETICYECGYNNVSYFYRTFKKTFGKTPHELRKISPQ
;
A
#
# COMPACT_ATOMS: atom_id res chain seq x y z
N MET A 1 13.35 -11.96 14.48
CA MET A 1 13.30 -10.76 13.62
C MET A 1 13.30 -11.29 12.19
N TYR A 2 12.22 -11.07 11.43
CA TYR A 2 12.19 -11.51 10.03
C TYR A 2 13.15 -10.63 9.24
N ASP A 3 13.93 -11.24 8.36
CA ASP A 3 14.69 -10.49 7.35
C ASP A 3 13.67 -9.99 6.31
N MET A 4 13.25 -8.75 6.50
CA MET A 4 12.15 -8.16 5.75
C MET A 4 12.50 -7.98 4.26
N TYR A 5 13.77 -7.82 3.90
CA TYR A 5 14.21 -7.74 2.51
C TYR A 5 13.98 -9.06 1.74
N ASN A 6 14.15 -10.20 2.41
CA ASN A 6 13.88 -11.51 1.80
C ASN A 6 12.38 -11.86 1.71
N LEU A 7 11.50 -11.02 2.25
CA LEU A 7 10.06 -11.25 2.29
C LEU A 7 9.26 -10.41 1.27
N GLY A 8 9.92 -9.65 0.39
CA GLY A 8 9.25 -8.69 -0.49
C GLY A 8 8.60 -7.54 0.30
N ILE A 9 9.12 -7.25 1.49
CA ILE A 9 8.77 -6.09 2.29
C ILE A 9 9.91 -5.10 2.14
N GLU A 10 9.67 -4.02 1.44
CA GLU A 10 10.63 -2.96 1.29
C GLU A 10 10.68 -2.09 2.55
N ILE A 11 11.87 -1.85 3.06
CA ILE A 11 12.10 -1.03 4.25
C ILE A 11 12.89 0.20 3.83
N PHE A 12 12.44 1.36 4.28
CA PHE A 12 13.25 2.56 4.17
C PHE A 12 14.57 2.33 4.92
N PRO A 13 15.74 2.56 4.31
CA PRO A 13 17.04 2.26 4.94
C PRO A 13 17.16 2.98 6.29
N ASP A 14 17.40 2.20 7.36
CA ASP A 14 17.66 2.76 8.69
C ASP A 14 18.96 3.59 8.65
N GLY A 15 18.88 4.83 9.09
CA GLY A 15 20.02 5.72 9.23
C GLY A 15 20.29 6.65 8.04
N ASN A 16 19.51 6.58 6.97
CA ASN A 16 19.53 7.61 5.94
C ASN A 16 18.77 8.86 6.44
N LYS A 17 19.45 10.01 6.36
CA LYS A 17 18.83 11.32 6.60
C LYS A 17 17.87 11.74 5.47
N GLU A 18 17.71 10.89 4.46
CA GLU A 18 16.87 11.14 3.29
C GLU A 18 15.42 10.88 3.66
N ASP A 19 14.62 11.94 3.61
CA ASP A 19 13.18 11.86 3.85
C ASP A 19 12.41 11.30 2.64
N VAL A 20 13.08 11.14 1.49
CA VAL A 20 12.46 10.76 0.21
C VAL A 20 13.42 9.96 -0.65
N ILE A 21 12.90 8.93 -1.31
CA ILE A 21 13.57 8.21 -2.39
C ILE A 21 12.70 8.31 -3.65
N VAL A 22 13.29 8.67 -4.78
CA VAL A 22 12.62 8.67 -6.08
C VAL A 22 13.21 7.58 -6.95
N GLN A 23 12.36 6.72 -7.49
CA GLN A 23 12.76 5.66 -8.40
C GLN A 23 12.06 5.80 -9.74
N ILE A 24 12.80 5.49 -10.82
CA ILE A 24 12.25 5.37 -12.16
C ILE A 24 12.06 3.89 -12.45
N ILE A 25 10.82 3.44 -12.44
CA ILE A 25 10.53 2.04 -12.73
C ILE A 25 9.93 1.91 -14.12
N ASN A 26 10.71 1.30 -15.01
CA ASN A 26 10.29 0.97 -16.38
C ASN A 26 9.73 -0.45 -16.49
N LYS A 27 9.73 -1.19 -15.38
CA LYS A 27 9.24 -2.56 -15.32
C LYS A 27 8.40 -2.68 -14.05
N GLY A 28 7.11 -2.91 -14.19
CA GLY A 28 6.26 -3.27 -13.06
C GLY A 28 6.64 -4.65 -12.54
N ASP A 29 6.66 -4.82 -11.25
CA ASP A 29 6.92 -6.08 -10.60
C ASP A 29 5.62 -6.89 -10.53
N ASN A 30 5.59 -8.06 -11.19
CA ASN A 30 4.43 -8.96 -11.16
C ASN A 30 4.33 -9.77 -9.86
N TYR A 31 4.83 -9.24 -8.75
CA TYR A 31 4.72 -9.87 -7.43
C TYR A 31 4.06 -8.92 -6.43
N TYR A 32 3.32 -9.50 -5.49
CA TYR A 32 2.75 -8.75 -4.39
C TYR A 32 3.85 -8.41 -3.39
N HIS A 33 3.90 -7.14 -3.01
CA HIS A 33 4.82 -6.64 -1.99
C HIS A 33 4.14 -5.58 -1.11
N SER A 34 4.80 -5.21 -0.03
CA SER A 34 4.43 -4.12 0.85
C SER A 34 5.68 -3.42 1.37
N HIS A 35 5.52 -2.23 1.91
CA HIS A 35 6.61 -1.42 2.46
C HIS A 35 6.18 -0.75 3.77
N ASN A 36 7.15 -0.24 4.54
CA ASN A 36 6.93 0.45 5.82
C ASN A 36 6.92 1.98 5.70
N PHE A 37 6.85 2.49 4.47
CA PHE A 37 6.84 3.90 4.14
C PHE A 37 5.59 4.25 3.31
N TYR A 38 5.30 5.53 3.16
CA TYR A 38 4.30 6.00 2.20
C TYR A 38 4.89 6.00 0.80
N GLU A 39 4.11 5.52 -0.16
CA GLU A 39 4.49 5.56 -1.56
C GLU A 39 3.44 6.34 -2.34
N LEU A 40 3.91 7.12 -3.28
CA LEU A 40 3.06 7.68 -4.31
C LEU A 40 3.70 7.40 -5.66
N PHE A 41 2.89 7.01 -6.61
CA PHE A 41 3.36 6.78 -7.96
C PHE A 41 2.42 7.37 -9.00
N TYR A 42 2.94 7.63 -10.18
CA TYR A 42 2.12 8.05 -11.32
C TYR A 42 2.58 7.40 -12.62
N ILE A 43 1.62 7.17 -13.51
CA ILE A 43 1.86 6.52 -14.80
C ILE A 43 2.37 7.55 -15.80
N THR A 44 3.56 7.32 -16.37
CA THR A 44 4.20 8.18 -17.35
C THR A 44 3.97 7.71 -18.79
N ASN A 45 3.78 6.39 -18.98
CA ASN A 45 3.52 5.81 -20.29
C ASN A 45 2.70 4.53 -20.21
N GLY A 46 1.85 4.30 -21.20
CA GLY A 46 1.10 3.07 -21.36
C GLY A 46 -0.08 2.93 -20.40
N THR A 47 -0.48 1.69 -20.21
CA THR A 47 -1.60 1.28 -19.34
C THR A 47 -1.18 0.06 -18.54
N ILE A 48 -1.56 -0.03 -17.27
CA ILE A 48 -1.25 -1.17 -16.41
C ILE A 48 -2.40 -1.47 -15.46
N LYS A 49 -2.62 -2.74 -15.14
CA LYS A 49 -3.49 -3.13 -14.03
C LYS A 49 -2.69 -3.11 -12.73
N HIS A 50 -3.20 -2.40 -11.75
CA HIS A 50 -2.64 -2.34 -10.40
C HIS A 50 -3.62 -2.92 -9.40
N SER A 51 -3.14 -3.88 -8.61
CA SER A 51 -3.89 -4.49 -7.51
C SER A 51 -3.40 -3.89 -6.19
N LEU A 52 -4.31 -3.34 -5.42
CA LEU A 52 -4.08 -2.79 -4.09
C LEU A 52 -5.06 -3.44 -3.12
N ASN A 53 -4.55 -4.15 -2.10
CA ASN A 53 -5.36 -4.83 -1.10
C ASN A 53 -6.50 -5.66 -1.73
N ASN A 54 -6.20 -6.39 -2.80
CA ASN A 54 -7.13 -7.21 -3.63
C ASN A 54 -8.18 -6.43 -4.45
N VAL A 55 -8.07 -5.10 -4.53
CA VAL A 55 -8.86 -4.30 -5.47
C VAL A 55 -8.00 -3.99 -6.68
N THR A 56 -8.37 -4.53 -7.84
CA THR A 56 -7.65 -4.30 -9.10
C THR A 56 -8.29 -3.17 -9.87
N ARG A 57 -7.46 -2.24 -10.35
CA ARG A 57 -7.87 -1.13 -11.23
C ARG A 57 -6.92 -1.04 -12.41
N GLU A 58 -7.44 -0.60 -13.52
CA GLU A 58 -6.65 -0.20 -14.69
C GLU A 58 -6.20 1.25 -14.50
N LEU A 59 -4.91 1.49 -14.69
CA LEU A 59 -4.27 2.79 -14.60
C LEU A 59 -3.72 3.17 -15.97
N THR A 60 -3.83 4.45 -16.30
CA THR A 60 -3.40 5.04 -17.59
C THR A 60 -2.50 6.25 -17.33
N ILE A 61 -1.87 6.77 -18.38
CA ILE A 61 -1.01 7.97 -18.30
C ILE A 61 -1.69 9.08 -17.51
N GLY A 62 -0.95 9.66 -16.55
CA GLY A 62 -1.40 10.72 -15.67
C GLY A 62 -2.18 10.24 -14.43
N ASP A 63 -2.52 8.95 -14.32
CA ASP A 63 -3.09 8.43 -13.07
C ASP A 63 -2.02 8.47 -11.98
N VAL A 64 -2.39 9.02 -10.82
CA VAL A 64 -1.58 9.15 -9.61
C VAL A 64 -2.23 8.34 -8.51
N VAL A 65 -1.46 7.55 -7.79
CA VAL A 65 -1.93 6.70 -6.68
C VAL A 65 -1.09 6.94 -5.45
N PHE A 66 -1.73 6.96 -4.29
CA PHE A 66 -1.09 7.04 -2.98
C PHE A 66 -1.31 5.74 -2.21
N LEU A 67 -0.23 5.24 -1.58
CA LEU A 67 -0.21 4.00 -0.81
C LEU A 67 0.28 4.27 0.61
N ARG A 68 -0.30 3.52 1.56
CA ARG A 68 0.08 3.56 2.97
C ARG A 68 1.18 2.56 3.28
N PRO A 69 1.94 2.77 4.34
CA PRO A 69 2.69 1.68 4.96
C PRO A 69 1.79 0.46 5.18
N GLY A 70 2.28 -0.73 4.81
CA GLY A 70 1.56 -1.99 4.96
C GLY A 70 0.49 -2.28 3.90
N ASP A 71 0.19 -1.36 2.98
CA ASP A 71 -0.62 -1.67 1.80
C ASP A 71 0.10 -2.74 0.97
N ILE A 72 -0.66 -3.77 0.56
CA ILE A 72 -0.11 -4.84 -0.27
C ILE A 72 -0.57 -4.63 -1.68
N HIS A 73 0.39 -4.44 -2.57
CA HIS A 73 0.10 -4.09 -3.95
C HIS A 73 0.97 -4.86 -4.96
N CYS A 74 0.57 -4.79 -6.22
CA CYS A 74 1.23 -5.46 -7.34
C CYS A 74 0.85 -4.79 -8.65
N PHE A 75 1.81 -4.62 -9.55
CA PHE A 75 1.58 -4.23 -10.94
C PHE A 75 1.39 -5.49 -11.79
N LEU A 76 0.17 -5.72 -12.26
CA LEU A 76 -0.17 -6.89 -13.07
C LEU A 76 0.14 -6.61 -14.55
N ARG A 77 1.29 -7.06 -15.01
CA ARG A 77 1.74 -6.90 -16.40
C ARG A 77 1.18 -7.98 -17.31
N GLU A 78 0.64 -7.55 -18.43
CA GLU A 78 0.36 -8.42 -19.58
C GLU A 78 1.59 -8.45 -20.50
N LYS A 79 1.90 -9.65 -21.05
CA LYS A 79 3.06 -9.83 -21.95
C LYS A 79 2.92 -8.92 -23.18
N GLY A 80 3.94 -8.10 -23.42
CA GLY A 80 3.96 -7.16 -24.55
C GLY A 80 3.42 -5.77 -24.24
N ASN A 81 2.87 -5.53 -23.04
CA ASN A 81 2.41 -4.20 -22.62
C ASN A 81 3.60 -3.37 -22.09
N LEU A 82 3.87 -2.24 -22.72
CA LEU A 82 4.88 -1.28 -22.28
C LEU A 82 4.20 -0.24 -21.40
N CYS A 83 4.51 -0.29 -20.11
CA CYS A 83 4.09 0.71 -19.15
C CYS A 83 5.31 1.22 -18.40
N ALA A 84 5.35 2.52 -18.14
CA ALA A 84 6.32 3.15 -17.27
C ALA A 84 5.60 3.97 -16.20
N HIS A 85 6.15 3.97 -15.00
CA HIS A 85 5.68 4.76 -13.88
C HIS A 85 6.85 5.33 -13.09
N ARG A 86 6.54 6.28 -12.25
CA ARG A 86 7.48 6.95 -11.35
C ARG A 86 7.04 6.70 -9.94
N ASP A 87 7.91 6.12 -9.11
CA ASP A 87 7.66 5.87 -7.71
C ASP A 87 8.40 6.88 -6.85
N ILE A 88 7.73 7.37 -5.81
CA ILE A 88 8.26 8.30 -4.82
C ILE A 88 7.93 7.72 -3.44
N ALA A 89 8.95 7.23 -2.74
CA ALA A 89 8.83 6.75 -1.38
C ALA A 89 9.06 7.90 -0.39
N LEU A 90 8.20 8.02 0.62
CA LEU A 90 8.25 9.05 1.65
C LEU A 90 8.34 8.42 3.03
N THR A 91 9.22 8.93 3.88
CA THR A 91 9.17 8.56 5.30
C THR A 91 7.85 9.01 5.93
N VAL A 92 7.42 8.31 6.98
CA VAL A 92 6.21 8.67 7.74
C VAL A 92 6.25 10.12 8.22
N PRO A 93 7.36 10.62 8.82
CA PRO A 93 7.43 12.02 9.27
C PRO A 93 7.28 13.04 8.12
N LEU A 94 7.84 12.77 6.94
CA LEU A 94 7.73 13.69 5.81
C LEU A 94 6.30 13.71 5.26
N TYR A 95 5.67 12.54 5.10
CA TYR A 95 4.28 12.48 4.66
C TYR A 95 3.36 13.25 5.60
N GLU A 96 3.47 13.03 6.93
CA GLU A 96 2.65 13.71 7.93
C GLU A 96 2.85 15.22 7.92
N LYS A 97 4.11 15.72 7.83
CA LYS A 97 4.40 17.14 7.67
C LYS A 97 3.76 17.73 6.42
N THR A 98 3.81 16.98 5.30
CA THR A 98 3.24 17.42 4.03
C THR A 98 1.71 17.50 4.12
N ALA A 99 1.07 16.45 4.66
CA ALA A 99 -0.37 16.44 4.88
C ALA A 99 -0.85 17.57 5.80
N ALA A 100 -0.11 17.82 6.89
CA ALA A 100 -0.39 18.92 7.83
C ALA A 100 -0.24 20.28 7.16
N PHE A 101 0.79 20.49 6.34
CA PHE A 101 1.02 21.74 5.61
C PHE A 101 -0.15 22.05 4.65
N PHE A 102 -0.60 21.05 3.90
CA PHE A 102 -1.74 21.22 2.99
C PHE A 102 -3.09 21.20 3.71
N LYS A 103 -3.15 20.90 5.02
CA LYS A 103 -4.39 20.63 5.77
C LYS A 103 -5.29 19.66 5.01
N TYR A 104 -4.68 18.63 4.48
CA TYR A 104 -5.32 17.61 3.65
C TYR A 104 -4.51 16.33 3.69
N ASP A 105 -5.17 15.20 3.96
CA ASP A 105 -4.58 13.88 3.92
C ASP A 105 -5.24 13.06 2.80
N PRO A 106 -4.53 12.78 1.68
CA PRO A 106 -5.03 11.95 0.59
C PRO A 106 -5.48 10.56 1.03
N LEU A 107 -4.96 10.08 2.15
CA LEU A 107 -5.16 8.74 2.67
C LEU A 107 -6.07 8.70 3.91
N ALA A 108 -6.76 9.80 4.23
CA ALA A 108 -7.69 9.88 5.37
C ALA A 108 -8.86 8.90 5.26
N ASP A 109 -9.32 8.59 4.05
CA ASP A 109 -10.30 7.52 3.81
C ASP A 109 -9.58 6.18 3.67
N LEU A 110 -9.67 5.37 4.71
CA LEU A 110 -9.00 4.07 4.80
C LEU A 110 -9.59 3.00 3.88
N THR A 111 -10.74 3.26 3.29
CA THR A 111 -11.40 2.35 2.33
C THR A 111 -11.12 2.73 0.88
N ALA A 112 -10.69 3.97 0.66
CA ALA A 112 -10.50 4.49 -0.68
C ALA A 112 -9.20 3.98 -1.31
N TYR A 113 -9.29 3.66 -2.57
CA TYR A 113 -8.15 3.59 -3.46
C TYR A 113 -7.79 5.03 -3.82
N ALA A 114 -6.87 5.63 -3.06
CA ALA A 114 -6.52 7.05 -3.20
C ALA A 114 -5.87 7.32 -4.57
N LYS A 115 -6.69 7.74 -5.52
CA LYS A 115 -6.32 7.95 -6.92
C LYS A 115 -6.84 9.28 -7.45
N THR A 116 -6.01 9.98 -8.19
CA THR A 116 -6.41 11.14 -9.00
C THR A 116 -5.81 11.06 -10.39
N LYS A 117 -6.11 12.04 -11.23
CA LYS A 117 -5.53 12.18 -12.56
C LYS A 117 -4.98 13.58 -12.76
N ILE A 118 -3.75 13.66 -13.26
CA ILE A 118 -3.11 14.90 -13.70
C ILE A 118 -3.14 14.99 -15.24
N ASP A 119 -3.18 16.21 -15.73
CA ASP A 119 -3.11 16.47 -17.17
C ASP A 119 -1.68 16.34 -17.71
N VAL A 120 -1.57 16.23 -19.04
CA VAL A 120 -0.29 16.02 -19.72
C VAL A 120 0.72 17.16 -19.47
N ASN A 121 0.27 18.40 -19.33
CA ASN A 121 1.17 19.52 -19.06
C ASN A 121 1.74 19.45 -17.64
N THR A 122 0.91 19.09 -16.66
CA THR A 122 1.34 18.85 -15.29
C THR A 122 2.32 17.68 -15.25
N LEU A 123 2.03 16.56 -15.91
CA LEU A 123 2.91 15.39 -16.01
C LEU A 123 4.28 15.78 -16.59
N SER A 124 4.30 16.53 -17.71
CA SER A 124 5.55 16.99 -18.35
C SER A 124 6.40 17.85 -17.43
N ARG A 125 5.78 18.75 -16.64
CA ARG A 125 6.50 19.54 -15.65
C ARG A 125 7.10 18.67 -14.55
N LEU A 126 6.32 17.74 -13.99
CA LEU A 126 6.80 16.84 -12.96
C LEU A 126 8.00 16.01 -13.43
N GLU A 127 7.96 15.49 -14.65
CA GLU A 127 9.09 14.76 -15.24
C GLU A 127 10.33 15.66 -15.43
N THR A 128 10.15 16.91 -15.84
CA THR A 128 11.23 17.88 -15.97
C THR A 128 11.86 18.21 -14.61
N ASP A 129 11.03 18.47 -13.61
CA ASP A 129 11.47 18.78 -12.25
C ASP A 129 12.22 17.59 -11.64
N LEU A 130 11.71 16.36 -11.79
CA LEU A 130 12.36 15.14 -11.29
C LEU A 130 13.66 14.81 -12.02
N GLN A 131 13.77 15.05 -13.34
CA GLN A 131 15.03 14.86 -14.07
C GLN A 131 16.15 15.75 -13.53
N SER A 132 15.83 16.95 -13.06
CA SER A 132 16.80 17.84 -12.41
C SER A 132 17.30 17.30 -11.07
N THR A 133 16.55 16.36 -10.44
CA THR A 133 16.83 15.83 -9.11
C THR A 133 17.73 14.60 -9.12
N VAL A 134 17.77 13.83 -10.20
CA VAL A 134 18.46 12.53 -10.28
C VAL A 134 19.99 12.64 -10.08
N ASN A 135 20.56 13.84 -10.19
CA ASN A 135 22.00 14.10 -10.04
C ASN A 135 22.33 15.07 -8.88
N CYS A 136 21.37 15.44 -8.03
CA CYS A 136 21.57 16.41 -6.95
C CYS A 136 21.51 15.72 -5.58
N ASP A 137 22.21 16.33 -4.60
CA ASP A 137 22.10 15.91 -3.19
C ASP A 137 20.63 16.01 -2.75
N PRO A 138 20.02 14.92 -2.21
CA PRO A 138 18.62 14.91 -1.77
C PRO A 138 18.26 16.03 -0.77
N VAL A 139 19.22 16.47 0.02
CA VAL A 139 19.03 17.50 1.06
C VAL A 139 18.79 18.91 0.46
N GLU A 140 19.25 19.17 -0.77
CA GLU A 140 19.09 20.49 -1.45
C GLU A 140 17.94 20.50 -2.47
N ASN A 141 17.13 19.44 -2.52
CA ASN A 141 16.24 19.21 -3.64
C ASN A 141 14.87 19.88 -3.51
N SER A 142 14.85 21.21 -3.71
CA SER A 142 13.60 22.00 -3.75
C SER A 142 12.60 21.49 -4.80
N SER A 143 13.07 20.93 -5.92
CA SER A 143 12.22 20.42 -7.00
C SER A 143 11.34 19.26 -6.53
N LEU A 144 11.82 18.40 -5.65
CA LEU A 144 11.04 17.29 -5.10
C LEU A 144 9.85 17.78 -4.26
N TYR A 145 10.06 18.81 -3.45
CA TYR A 145 8.96 19.41 -2.68
C TYR A 145 7.90 20.06 -3.59
N PHE A 146 8.29 20.62 -4.73
CA PHE A 146 7.33 21.08 -5.74
C PHE A 146 6.53 19.93 -6.34
N VAL A 147 7.18 18.81 -6.65
CA VAL A 147 6.49 17.61 -7.16
C VAL A 147 5.48 17.11 -6.13
N LEU A 148 5.87 16.97 -4.86
CA LEU A 148 4.95 16.57 -3.78
C LEU A 148 3.79 17.56 -3.64
N ALA A 149 4.07 18.86 -3.67
CA ALA A 149 3.05 19.88 -3.60
C ALA A 149 2.02 19.79 -4.73
N GLU A 150 2.46 19.57 -5.96
CA GLU A 150 1.57 19.40 -7.11
C GLU A 150 0.71 18.13 -6.98
N LEU A 151 1.30 17.01 -6.54
CA LEU A 151 0.57 15.75 -6.38
C LEU A 151 -0.47 15.84 -5.24
N PHE A 152 -0.12 16.41 -4.09
CA PHE A 152 -1.07 16.66 -3.00
C PHE A 152 -2.19 17.62 -3.41
N ARG A 153 -1.86 18.66 -4.18
CA ARG A 153 -2.84 19.61 -4.70
C ARG A 153 -3.80 18.95 -5.71
N ALA A 154 -3.29 18.09 -6.57
CA ALA A 154 -4.10 17.34 -7.52
C ALA A 154 -5.10 16.43 -6.81
N MET A 155 -4.66 15.70 -5.78
CA MET A 155 -5.53 14.88 -4.94
C MET A 155 -6.62 15.72 -4.26
N LYS A 156 -6.22 16.80 -3.57
CA LYS A 156 -7.16 17.69 -2.88
C LYS A 156 -8.22 18.27 -3.81
N LYS A 157 -7.84 18.60 -5.06
CA LYS A 157 -8.78 19.14 -6.06
C LYS A 157 -9.80 18.10 -6.53
N SER A 158 -9.43 16.81 -6.60
CA SER A 158 -10.36 15.75 -6.96
C SER A 158 -11.36 15.44 -5.85
N ASP A 159 -10.94 15.53 -4.57
CA ASP A 159 -11.79 15.24 -3.42
C ASP A 159 -12.83 16.34 -3.12
N VAL A 160 -12.65 17.56 -3.62
CA VAL A 160 -13.64 18.65 -3.43
C VAL A 160 -15.00 18.31 -4.01
N ASN A 161 -15.09 17.30 -4.87
CA ASN A 161 -16.35 16.83 -5.45
C ASN A 161 -17.00 15.67 -4.65
N GLU A 162 -16.35 15.18 -3.59
CA GLU A 162 -16.92 14.17 -2.70
C GLU A 162 -17.25 14.79 -1.34
N THR A 163 -18.47 14.54 -0.85
CA THR A 163 -18.94 14.99 0.47
C THR A 163 -18.01 14.50 1.57
N PRO A 164 -17.63 15.35 2.55
CA PRO A 164 -16.72 14.94 3.62
C PRO A 164 -17.34 13.80 4.44
N THR A 165 -16.74 12.61 4.33
CA THR A 165 -17.03 11.52 5.23
C THR A 165 -16.68 11.93 6.65
N SER A 166 -17.55 11.68 7.61
CA SER A 166 -17.37 12.03 9.03
C SER A 166 -15.99 11.54 9.51
N LYS A 167 -15.19 12.45 10.08
CA LYS A 167 -13.86 12.10 10.61
C LYS A 167 -13.97 10.90 11.53
N ALA A 168 -13.22 9.85 11.21
CA ALA A 168 -13.14 8.66 12.05
C ALA A 168 -12.56 9.03 13.43
N PRO A 169 -13.02 8.42 14.53
CA PRO A 169 -12.43 8.64 15.84
C PRO A 169 -10.95 8.27 15.87
N GLU A 170 -10.12 9.05 16.57
CA GLU A 170 -8.67 8.86 16.63
C GLU A 170 -8.25 7.45 17.11
N TRP A 171 -8.96 6.89 18.11
CA TRP A 171 -8.68 5.56 18.62
C TRP A 171 -8.85 4.46 17.56
N ILE A 172 -9.83 4.60 16.63
CA ILE A 172 -10.03 3.61 15.57
C ILE A 172 -8.96 3.74 14.49
N LEU A 173 -8.48 4.95 14.22
CA LEU A 173 -7.34 5.17 13.33
C LEU A 173 -6.07 4.54 13.89
N GLY A 174 -5.82 4.70 15.20
CA GLY A 174 -4.71 4.04 15.89
C GLY A 174 -4.80 2.52 15.86
N LEU A 175 -6.02 1.96 16.03
CA LEU A 175 -6.23 0.52 15.87
C LEU A 175 -5.90 0.05 14.45
N ILE A 176 -6.41 0.74 13.44
CA ILE A 176 -6.18 0.37 12.05
C ILE A 176 -4.69 0.45 11.71
N ALA A 177 -3.99 1.50 12.15
CA ALA A 177 -2.54 1.62 11.95
C ALA A 177 -1.77 0.44 12.59
N LYS A 178 -2.15 -0.02 13.78
CA LYS A 178 -1.58 -1.23 14.39
C LYS A 178 -1.85 -2.47 13.52
N LEU A 179 -3.06 -2.62 12.99
CA LEU A 179 -3.46 -3.76 12.16
C LEU A 179 -2.82 -3.78 10.76
N GLU A 180 -2.04 -2.77 10.40
CA GLU A 180 -1.22 -2.78 9.18
C GLU A 180 0.08 -3.60 9.37
N MET A 181 0.50 -3.87 10.61
CA MET A 181 1.74 -4.57 10.91
C MET A 181 1.51 -6.08 11.07
N PRO A 182 2.38 -6.95 10.49
CA PRO A 182 2.23 -8.40 10.55
C PRO A 182 2.10 -8.98 11.96
N GLU A 183 2.83 -8.43 12.91
CA GLU A 183 2.78 -8.84 14.32
C GLU A 183 1.40 -8.67 14.97
N PHE A 184 0.58 -7.75 14.45
CA PHE A 184 -0.78 -7.51 14.95
C PHE A 184 -1.85 -8.21 14.12
N PHE A 185 -1.80 -8.17 12.79
CA PHE A 185 -2.85 -8.79 12.00
C PHE A 185 -2.74 -10.32 11.97
N CYS A 186 -1.56 -10.91 12.25
CA CYS A 186 -1.41 -12.35 12.40
C CYS A 186 -1.96 -12.89 13.74
N LEU A 187 -2.24 -12.03 14.73
CA LEU A 187 -2.84 -12.43 15.99
C LEU A 187 -4.28 -12.93 15.82
N ASN A 188 -4.79 -13.55 16.88
CA ASN A 188 -6.21 -13.89 16.95
C ASN A 188 -7.03 -12.59 17.07
N PRO A 189 -8.16 -12.44 16.33
CA PRO A 189 -9.00 -11.25 16.43
C PRO A 189 -9.45 -10.90 17.85
N ASN A 190 -9.62 -11.90 18.72
CA ASN A 190 -10.00 -11.67 20.12
C ASN A 190 -8.90 -10.95 20.91
N ASP A 191 -7.63 -11.27 20.64
CA ASP A 191 -6.51 -10.68 21.37
C ASP A 191 -6.30 -9.20 20.98
N THR A 192 -6.79 -8.82 19.81
CA THR A 192 -6.75 -7.43 19.31
C THR A 192 -7.68 -6.50 20.12
N PHE A 193 -8.69 -7.04 20.80
CA PHE A 193 -9.64 -6.24 21.59
C PHE A 193 -9.19 -5.98 23.03
N ASP A 194 -8.23 -6.75 23.55
CA ASP A 194 -7.87 -6.73 24.97
C ASP A 194 -7.19 -5.42 25.41
N GLU A 195 -6.61 -4.68 24.47
CA GLU A 195 -5.97 -3.38 24.71
C GLU A 195 -6.92 -2.19 24.51
N ILE A 196 -8.17 -2.43 24.10
CA ILE A 196 -9.09 -1.36 23.69
C ILE A 196 -10.14 -1.15 24.79
N ASN A 197 -10.19 0.05 25.39
CA ASN A 197 -11.12 0.44 26.43
C ASN A 197 -12.58 0.64 25.96
N TYR A 198 -13.05 -0.16 24.98
CA TYR A 198 -14.41 -0.11 24.44
C TYR A 198 -14.99 -1.51 24.30
N SER A 199 -16.33 -1.63 24.31
CA SER A 199 -16.95 -2.93 24.09
C SER A 199 -16.69 -3.48 22.69
N LYS A 200 -16.61 -4.81 22.56
CA LYS A 200 -16.37 -5.50 21.27
C LYS A 200 -17.40 -5.10 20.21
N GLU A 201 -18.64 -4.91 20.61
CA GLU A 201 -19.75 -4.51 19.74
C GLU A 201 -19.54 -3.08 19.21
N TYR A 202 -19.11 -2.16 20.08
CA TYR A 202 -18.85 -0.78 19.69
C TYR A 202 -17.66 -0.70 18.73
N VAL A 203 -16.56 -1.41 19.04
CA VAL A 203 -15.39 -1.50 18.17
C VAL A 203 -15.77 -2.08 16.82
N SER A 204 -16.46 -3.22 16.77
CA SER A 204 -16.86 -3.88 15.53
C SER A 204 -17.76 -2.99 14.66
N ARG A 205 -18.71 -2.30 15.27
CA ARG A 205 -19.60 -1.38 14.55
C ARG A 205 -18.85 -0.18 14.00
N THR A 206 -17.98 0.43 14.82
CA THR A 206 -17.18 1.61 14.43
C THR A 206 -16.17 1.24 13.35
N PHE A 207 -15.49 0.11 13.53
CA PHE A 207 -14.55 -0.42 12.55
C PHE A 207 -15.22 -0.63 11.18
N ARG A 208 -16.38 -1.30 11.17
CA ARG A 208 -17.15 -1.52 9.94
C ARG A 208 -17.64 -0.21 9.31
N LYS A 209 -18.03 0.77 10.14
CA LYS A 209 -18.45 2.10 9.64
C LYS A 209 -17.29 2.82 8.96
N VAL A 210 -16.07 2.72 9.52
CA VAL A 210 -14.89 3.42 9.02
C VAL A 210 -14.21 2.69 7.86
N THR A 211 -14.10 1.35 7.92
CA THR A 211 -13.36 0.55 6.91
C THR A 211 -14.26 -0.09 5.85
N GLY A 212 -15.58 -0.04 6.02
CA GLY A 212 -16.54 -0.75 5.17
C GLY A 212 -16.54 -2.27 5.35
N LYS A 213 -15.63 -2.84 6.16
CA LYS A 213 -15.42 -4.29 6.34
C LYS A 213 -15.61 -4.70 7.80
N THR A 214 -15.92 -5.98 8.02
CA THR A 214 -15.80 -6.52 9.39
C THR A 214 -14.31 -6.62 9.76
N LEU A 215 -13.98 -6.56 11.05
CA LEU A 215 -12.59 -6.75 11.51
C LEU A 215 -12.03 -8.11 11.04
N THR A 216 -12.84 -9.16 11.11
CA THR A 216 -12.48 -10.51 10.67
C THR A 216 -12.13 -10.54 9.16
N ASP A 217 -12.95 -9.91 8.32
CA ASP A 217 -12.71 -9.86 6.88
C ASP A 217 -11.44 -9.05 6.58
N TYR A 218 -11.25 -7.94 7.30
CA TYR A 218 -10.07 -7.09 7.16
C TYR A 218 -8.79 -7.87 7.52
N LEU A 219 -8.75 -8.51 8.70
CA LEU A 219 -7.62 -9.32 9.13
C LEU A 219 -7.36 -10.51 8.19
N ASN A 220 -8.41 -11.22 7.77
CA ASN A 220 -8.25 -12.30 6.79
C ASN A 220 -7.65 -11.81 5.49
N GLN A 221 -8.06 -10.65 5.00
CA GLN A 221 -7.48 -10.06 3.80
C GLN A 221 -6.00 -9.79 3.99
N LYS A 222 -5.59 -9.12 5.09
CA LYS A 222 -4.18 -8.85 5.41
C LYS A 222 -3.37 -10.14 5.53
N LYS A 223 -3.85 -11.13 6.28
CA LYS A 223 -3.20 -12.44 6.43
C LYS A 223 -2.97 -13.14 5.09
N LEU A 224 -3.97 -13.15 4.22
CA LEU A 224 -3.86 -13.79 2.91
C LEU A 224 -2.92 -13.05 1.98
N SER A 225 -2.95 -11.72 2.01
CA SER A 225 -2.03 -10.91 1.22
C SER A 225 -0.58 -11.10 1.69
N PHE A 226 -0.34 -11.11 3.00
CA PHE A 226 0.97 -11.42 3.57
C PHE A 226 1.43 -12.84 3.22
N ALA A 227 0.52 -13.84 3.30
CA ALA A 227 0.81 -15.19 2.85
C ALA A 227 1.21 -15.24 1.38
N SER A 228 0.58 -14.45 0.51
CA SER A 228 0.94 -14.40 -0.91
C SER A 228 2.36 -13.89 -1.13
N VAL A 229 2.80 -12.91 -0.35
CA VAL A 229 4.18 -12.41 -0.35
C VAL A 229 5.15 -13.51 0.09
N LEU A 230 4.88 -14.18 1.23
CA LEU A 230 5.73 -15.28 1.72
C LEU A 230 5.83 -16.45 0.73
N ILE A 231 4.72 -16.80 0.05
CA ILE A 231 4.66 -17.87 -0.94
C ILE A 231 5.55 -17.58 -2.14
N GLN A 232 5.59 -16.32 -2.58
CA GLN A 232 6.32 -15.90 -3.76
C GLN A 232 7.81 -15.66 -3.49
N ASN A 233 8.16 -15.22 -2.29
CA ASN A 233 9.51 -14.74 -1.95
C ASN A 233 10.28 -15.67 -1.01
N THR A 234 9.71 -16.81 -0.58
CA THR A 234 10.39 -17.74 0.32
C THR A 234 10.22 -19.20 -0.11
N ASN A 235 11.15 -20.05 0.33
CA ASN A 235 11.07 -21.50 0.14
C ASN A 235 10.35 -22.22 1.31
N LYS A 236 9.71 -21.47 2.23
CA LYS A 236 8.96 -22.07 3.35
C LYS A 236 7.84 -22.95 2.86
N SER A 237 7.53 -24.03 3.58
CA SER A 237 6.37 -24.84 3.26
C SER A 237 5.08 -24.04 3.33
N ILE A 238 4.08 -24.36 2.51
CA ILE A 238 2.78 -23.68 2.55
C ILE A 238 2.12 -23.83 3.92
N GLU A 239 2.34 -24.95 4.58
CA GLU A 239 1.86 -25.21 5.93
C GLU A 239 2.52 -24.27 6.96
N THR A 240 3.83 -24.09 6.88
CA THR A 240 4.56 -23.13 7.73
C THR A 240 4.02 -21.71 7.53
N ILE A 241 3.85 -21.28 6.27
CA ILE A 241 3.30 -19.96 5.95
C ILE A 241 1.88 -19.80 6.50
N CYS A 242 1.04 -20.83 6.38
CA CYS A 242 -0.30 -20.84 6.93
C CYS A 242 -0.31 -20.50 8.43
N TYR A 243 0.54 -21.18 9.21
CA TYR A 243 0.62 -20.94 10.66
C TYR A 243 1.26 -19.59 11.01
N GLU A 244 2.30 -19.20 10.30
CA GLU A 244 2.93 -17.87 10.47
C GLU A 244 1.96 -16.71 10.21
N CYS A 245 1.04 -16.89 9.26
CA CYS A 245 -0.02 -15.91 8.99
C CYS A 245 -1.20 -15.99 9.98
N GLY A 246 -1.08 -16.78 11.06
CA GLY A 246 -2.10 -16.89 12.10
C GLY A 246 -3.35 -17.67 11.69
N TYR A 247 -3.21 -18.64 10.79
CA TYR A 247 -4.23 -19.63 10.49
C TYR A 247 -3.98 -20.91 11.28
N ASN A 248 -5.02 -21.45 11.91
CA ASN A 248 -4.94 -22.70 12.69
C ASN A 248 -5.39 -23.94 11.88
N ASN A 249 -5.84 -23.75 10.65
CA ASN A 249 -6.35 -24.82 9.80
C ASN A 249 -5.91 -24.63 8.34
N VAL A 250 -5.08 -25.55 7.88
CA VAL A 250 -4.50 -25.51 6.53
C VAL A 250 -5.58 -25.64 5.44
N SER A 251 -6.59 -26.50 5.64
CA SER A 251 -7.67 -26.68 4.65
C SER A 251 -8.52 -25.42 4.52
N TYR A 252 -8.79 -24.73 5.64
CA TYR A 252 -9.49 -23.43 5.62
C TYR A 252 -8.64 -22.37 4.91
N PHE A 253 -7.35 -22.31 5.19
CA PHE A 253 -6.39 -21.42 4.52
C PHE A 253 -6.41 -21.62 3.00
N TYR A 254 -6.24 -22.88 2.51
CA TYR A 254 -6.25 -23.18 1.08
C TYR A 254 -7.55 -22.74 0.40
N ARG A 255 -8.70 -23.05 1.00
CA ARG A 255 -10.00 -22.68 0.47
C ARG A 255 -10.16 -21.15 0.38
N THR A 256 -9.79 -20.43 1.44
CA THR A 256 -9.92 -18.98 1.52
C THR A 256 -8.94 -18.30 0.57
N PHE A 257 -7.71 -18.81 0.51
CA PHE A 257 -6.67 -18.33 -0.41
C PHE A 257 -7.13 -18.47 -1.88
N LYS A 258 -7.58 -19.65 -2.27
CA LYS A 258 -8.09 -19.89 -3.63
C LYS A 258 -9.30 -19.02 -3.97
N LYS A 259 -10.21 -18.83 -2.99
CA LYS A 259 -11.38 -17.93 -3.17
C LYS A 259 -10.93 -16.49 -3.43
N THR A 260 -9.90 -16.02 -2.73
CA THR A 260 -9.41 -14.64 -2.82
C THR A 260 -8.58 -14.37 -4.07
N PHE A 261 -7.64 -15.28 -4.40
CA PHE A 261 -6.69 -15.07 -5.50
C PHE A 261 -7.01 -15.86 -6.78
N GLY A 262 -8.06 -16.66 -6.78
CA GLY A 262 -8.43 -17.53 -7.92
C GLY A 262 -7.48 -18.71 -8.13
N LYS A 263 -6.39 -18.80 -7.38
CA LYS A 263 -5.32 -19.80 -7.48
C LYS A 263 -5.01 -20.39 -6.11
N THR A 264 -4.52 -21.62 -6.09
CA THR A 264 -4.00 -22.22 -4.86
C THR A 264 -2.63 -21.64 -4.50
N PRO A 265 -2.18 -21.74 -3.23
CA PRO A 265 -0.83 -21.35 -2.83
C PRO A 265 0.27 -21.98 -3.68
N HIS A 266 0.14 -23.28 -4.01
CA HIS A 266 1.11 -23.96 -4.84
C HIS A 266 1.13 -23.48 -6.30
N GLU A 267 -0.04 -23.17 -6.87
CA GLU A 267 -0.12 -22.58 -8.21
C GLU A 267 0.51 -21.19 -8.23
N LEU A 268 0.31 -20.37 -7.19
CA LEU A 268 0.94 -19.07 -7.08
C LEU A 268 2.46 -19.21 -7.04
N ARG A 269 3.02 -20.11 -6.23
CA ARG A 269 4.47 -20.32 -6.12
C ARG A 269 5.12 -20.72 -7.45
N LYS A 270 4.44 -21.55 -8.28
CA LYS A 270 4.98 -22.00 -9.57
C LYS A 270 5.11 -20.89 -10.62
N ILE A 271 4.31 -19.85 -10.51
CA ILE A 271 4.33 -18.74 -11.49
C ILE A 271 5.20 -17.58 -11.04
N SER A 272 5.70 -17.59 -9.81
CA SER A 272 6.64 -16.59 -9.30
C SER A 272 8.04 -16.87 -9.87
N PRO A 273 8.76 -15.87 -10.38
CA PRO A 273 10.16 -16.03 -10.75
C PRO A 273 10.97 -16.41 -9.51
N GLN A 274 11.78 -17.45 -9.60
CA GLN A 274 12.79 -17.81 -8.59
C GLN A 274 13.99 -16.90 -8.75
#